data_431074d841e52e64556297243a7b0cac
#
_entry.id   431074d841e52e64556297243a7b0cac
#
_cell.length_a   1.000
_cell.length_b   1.000
_cell.length_c   1.000
_cell.angle_alpha   90.00
_cell.angle_beta   90.00
_cell.angle_gamma   90.00
#
_symmetry.space_group_name_H-M   'P 1'
#
loop_
_entity.id
_entity.type
_entity.pdbx_description
1 polymer ?
#
loop_
_entity_poly.entity_id
_entity_poly.type
_entity_poly.pdbx_seq_one_letter_code
_entity_poly.pdbx_strand_id
1 'polypeptide(L)'
;MNYLNSQLQLTRQKILSEIEGINPELFDIQPKGFNNTLHWHIGHILTVTEQFLLGYPHTNHLPANYGELFGYGSKPADWKGDVPSVEVLVQQLQEQANRILAIPEERYSEKLAQPFLGLETVGEIFTFALFHESNHLGQIHAMKRVIDAAN
;
A
#
# COMPACT_ATOMS: atom_id res chain seq x y z
N MET A 1 -12.05 -2.00 20.21
CA MET A 1 -11.40 -1.99 18.88
C MET A 1 -12.10 -3.02 18.02
N ASN A 2 -12.47 -2.64 16.82
CA ASN A 2 -13.13 -3.57 15.89
C ASN A 2 -12.11 -4.46 15.16
N TYR A 3 -12.60 -5.52 14.55
CA TYR A 3 -11.73 -6.51 13.89
C TYR A 3 -10.94 -5.92 12.71
N LEU A 4 -11.51 -4.99 11.96
CA LEU A 4 -10.82 -4.36 10.83
C LEU A 4 -9.63 -3.53 11.30
N ASN A 5 -9.80 -2.76 12.36
CA ASN A 5 -8.73 -1.99 12.96
C ASN A 5 -7.61 -2.89 13.49
N SER A 6 -7.95 -4.00 14.14
CA SER A 6 -6.97 -4.97 14.63
C SER A 6 -6.20 -5.60 13.48
N GLN A 7 -6.86 -5.95 12.40
CA GLN A 7 -6.22 -6.51 11.21
C GLN A 7 -5.34 -5.49 10.51
N LEU A 8 -5.78 -4.24 10.40
CA LEU A 8 -4.95 -3.18 9.83
C LEU A 8 -3.64 -3.01 10.62
N GLN A 9 -3.75 -2.92 11.94
CA GLN A 9 -2.57 -2.76 12.80
C GLN A 9 -1.60 -3.93 12.65
N LEU A 10 -2.12 -5.15 12.66
CA LEU A 10 -1.29 -6.34 12.46
C LEU A 10 -0.61 -6.34 11.10
N THR A 11 -1.35 -6.07 10.03
CA THR A 11 -0.83 -6.07 8.66
C THR A 11 0.24 -4.99 8.50
N ARG A 12 -0.03 -3.77 8.98
CA ARG A 12 0.93 -2.66 8.90
C ARG A 12 2.19 -2.91 9.72
N GLN A 13 2.06 -3.49 10.91
CA GLN A 13 3.20 -3.89 11.71
C GLN A 13 4.07 -4.91 10.96
N LYS A 14 3.47 -5.88 10.30
CA LYS A 14 4.20 -6.88 9.51
C LYS A 14 4.88 -6.26 8.28
N ILE A 15 4.19 -5.37 7.57
CA ILE A 15 4.77 -4.64 6.43
C ILE A 15 5.98 -3.82 6.88
N LEU A 16 5.84 -3.02 7.91
CA LEU A 16 6.92 -2.15 8.41
C LEU A 16 8.11 -2.97 8.91
N SER A 17 7.85 -4.07 9.60
CA SER A 17 8.90 -4.99 10.07
C SER A 17 9.66 -5.63 8.90
N GLU A 18 8.96 -6.03 7.84
CA GLU A 18 9.60 -6.59 6.65
C GLU A 18 10.47 -5.55 5.95
N ILE A 19 9.97 -4.32 5.79
CA ILE A 19 10.72 -3.21 5.15
C ILE A 19 11.97 -2.87 5.97
N GLU A 20 11.86 -2.78 7.27
CA GLU A 20 12.96 -2.46 8.17
C GLU A 20 14.10 -3.47 8.06
N GLY A 21 13.80 -4.72 7.79
CA GLY A 21 14.78 -5.78 7.60
C GLY A 21 15.46 -5.81 6.22
N ILE A 22 15.13 -4.87 5.31
CA ILE A 22 15.68 -4.84 3.96
C ILE A 22 16.84 -3.85 3.90
N ASN A 23 18.00 -4.31 3.35
CA ASN A 23 19.11 -3.42 3.06
C ASN A 23 18.65 -2.36 2.03
N PRO A 24 18.84 -1.05 2.30
CA PRO A 24 18.40 0.03 1.40
C PRO A 24 18.86 -0.09 -0.06
N GLU A 25 19.98 -0.73 -0.31
CA GLU A 25 20.51 -0.94 -1.68
C GLU A 25 19.60 -1.87 -2.52
N LEU A 26 18.70 -2.62 -1.88
CA LEU A 26 17.91 -3.65 -2.56
C LEU A 26 16.55 -3.15 -3.05
N PHE A 27 16.10 -1.98 -2.60
CA PHE A 27 14.72 -1.52 -2.88
C PHE A 27 14.45 -1.30 -4.37
N ASP A 28 15.45 -0.90 -5.14
CA ASP A 28 15.28 -0.58 -6.57
C ASP A 28 15.80 -1.68 -7.50
N ILE A 29 16.13 -2.85 -6.96
CA ILE A 29 16.47 -4.02 -7.78
C ILE A 29 15.19 -4.64 -8.32
N GLN A 30 15.11 -4.79 -9.64
CA GLN A 30 14.02 -5.52 -10.30
C GLN A 30 14.48 -6.95 -10.60
N PRO A 31 14.02 -7.94 -9.83
CA PRO A 31 14.43 -9.32 -10.06
C PRO A 31 13.86 -9.87 -11.36
N LYS A 32 14.53 -10.85 -11.93
CA LYS A 32 14.04 -11.55 -13.13
C LYS A 32 12.66 -12.15 -12.87
N GLY A 33 11.74 -11.91 -13.79
CA GLY A 33 10.36 -12.42 -13.69
C GLY A 33 9.38 -11.46 -13.02
N PHE A 34 9.85 -10.31 -12.53
CA PHE A 34 9.00 -9.29 -11.92
C PHE A 34 9.01 -8.01 -12.78
N ASN A 35 7.88 -7.32 -12.82
CA ASN A 35 7.74 -6.03 -13.52
C ASN A 35 7.93 -4.83 -12.60
N ASN A 36 8.29 -5.07 -11.34
CA ASN A 36 8.34 -4.04 -10.30
C ASN A 36 9.48 -4.31 -9.31
N THR A 37 9.56 -3.45 -8.30
CA THR A 37 10.59 -3.45 -7.27
C THR A 37 9.94 -3.43 -5.88
N LEU A 38 10.73 -3.68 -4.83
CA LEU A 38 10.27 -3.50 -3.45
C LEU A 38 9.79 -2.06 -3.22
N HIS A 39 10.50 -1.08 -3.74
CA HIS A 39 10.13 0.34 -3.65
C HIS A 39 8.75 0.60 -4.24
N TRP A 40 8.47 0.06 -5.42
CA TRP A 40 7.16 0.19 -6.05
C TRP A 40 6.04 -0.43 -5.20
N HIS A 41 6.26 -1.62 -4.63
CA HIS A 41 5.26 -2.28 -3.78
C HIS A 41 4.87 -1.41 -2.58
N ILE A 42 5.83 -0.76 -1.95
CA ILE A 42 5.58 0.12 -0.79
C ILE A 42 4.70 1.30 -1.21
N GLY A 43 5.06 1.97 -2.28
CA GLY A 43 4.27 3.07 -2.83
C GLY A 43 2.88 2.65 -3.28
N HIS A 44 2.78 1.45 -3.87
CA HIS A 44 1.51 0.89 -4.35
C HIS A 44 0.54 0.59 -3.19
N ILE A 45 1.02 -0.05 -2.13
CA ILE A 45 0.21 -0.30 -0.92
C ILE A 45 -0.35 1.04 -0.39
N LEU A 46 0.52 2.03 -0.22
CA LEU A 46 0.13 3.34 0.28
C LEU A 46 -0.94 4.01 -0.60
N THR A 47 -0.66 4.08 -1.90
CA THR A 47 -1.51 4.81 -2.85
C THR A 47 -2.88 4.15 -3.02
N VAL A 48 -2.91 2.84 -3.18
CA VAL A 48 -4.17 2.10 -3.41
C VAL A 48 -5.02 2.08 -2.15
N THR A 49 -4.43 1.94 -0.98
CA THR A 49 -5.18 2.05 0.29
C THR A 49 -5.77 3.44 0.47
N GLU A 50 -5.04 4.50 0.11
CA GLU A 50 -5.57 5.86 0.11
C GLU A 50 -6.77 6.01 -0.84
N GLN A 51 -6.69 5.40 -2.02
CA GLN A 51 -7.80 5.39 -2.98
C GLN A 51 -9.05 4.70 -2.41
N PHE A 52 -8.87 3.55 -1.79
CA PHE A 52 -10.00 2.76 -1.28
C PHE A 52 -10.68 3.37 -0.06
N LEU A 53 -9.90 3.95 0.85
CA LEU A 53 -10.41 4.30 2.18
C LEU A 53 -10.45 5.79 2.48
N LEU A 54 -9.64 6.60 1.81
CA LEU A 54 -9.41 7.99 2.21
C LEU A 54 -9.63 9.00 1.08
N GLY A 55 -10.15 8.57 -0.06
CA GLY A 55 -10.64 9.47 -1.10
C GLY A 55 -9.58 10.02 -2.06
N TYR A 56 -8.36 9.46 -2.10
CA TYR A 56 -7.38 9.84 -3.11
C TYR A 56 -7.96 9.65 -4.53
N PRO A 57 -7.75 10.50 -5.51
CA PRO A 57 -6.86 11.70 -5.49
C PRO A 57 -7.54 13.01 -5.06
N HIS A 58 -8.74 12.96 -4.49
CA HIS A 58 -9.54 14.15 -4.17
C HIS A 58 -9.19 14.76 -2.81
N THR A 59 -8.12 14.30 -2.17
CA THR A 59 -7.60 14.81 -0.90
C THR A 59 -6.17 15.29 -1.05
N ASN A 60 -5.67 16.05 -0.06
CA ASN A 60 -4.34 16.65 -0.09
C ASN A 60 -3.31 15.88 0.75
N HIS A 61 -3.62 14.66 1.19
CA HIS A 61 -2.71 13.90 2.06
C HIS A 61 -1.54 13.28 1.31
N LEU A 62 -1.76 12.86 0.06
CA LEU A 62 -0.70 12.34 -0.80
C LEU A 62 -0.56 13.22 -2.06
N PRO A 63 0.66 13.36 -2.60
CA PRO A 63 0.87 14.05 -3.86
C PRO A 63 0.02 13.48 -5.01
N ALA A 64 -0.46 14.36 -5.89
CA ALA A 64 -1.36 13.97 -6.98
C ALA A 64 -0.71 12.98 -7.96
N ASN A 65 0.62 12.97 -8.10
CA ASN A 65 1.34 12.08 -9.02
C ASN A 65 1.55 10.65 -8.49
N TYR A 66 1.16 10.35 -7.25
CA TYR A 66 1.32 8.99 -6.71
C TYR A 66 0.50 7.96 -7.48
N GLY A 67 -0.66 8.32 -8.00
CA GLY A 67 -1.45 7.43 -8.86
C GLY A 67 -0.69 7.00 -10.12
N GLU A 68 0.05 7.93 -10.72
CA GLU A 68 0.88 7.66 -11.90
C GLU A 68 2.10 6.79 -11.55
N LEU A 69 2.75 7.07 -10.42
CA LEU A 69 3.95 6.35 -10.00
C LEU A 69 3.66 4.95 -9.46
N PHE A 70 2.59 4.81 -8.68
CA PHE A 70 2.34 3.63 -7.85
C PHE A 70 0.97 2.98 -8.05
N GLY A 71 0.08 3.57 -8.83
CA GLY A 71 -1.27 3.04 -9.05
C GLY A 71 -1.28 1.69 -9.79
N TYR A 72 -2.46 1.10 -9.90
CA TYR A 72 -2.66 -0.14 -10.63
C TYR A 72 -2.16 -0.02 -12.07
N GLY A 73 -1.35 -0.98 -12.49
CA GLY A 73 -0.80 -1.03 -13.85
C GLY A 73 0.47 -0.18 -14.04
N SER A 74 0.90 0.61 -13.06
CA SER A 74 2.17 1.35 -13.11
C SER A 74 3.36 0.43 -12.85
N LYS A 75 4.53 0.86 -13.27
CA LYS A 75 5.78 0.11 -13.04
C LYS A 75 6.97 1.07 -12.95
N PRO A 76 8.03 0.68 -12.21
CA PRO A 76 9.22 1.52 -12.06
C PRO A 76 9.91 1.91 -13.36
N ALA A 77 9.85 1.04 -14.38
CA ALA A 77 10.44 1.31 -15.68
C ALA A 77 9.89 2.57 -16.37
N ASP A 78 8.67 2.97 -16.02
CA ASP A 78 8.00 4.14 -16.58
C ASP A 78 8.15 5.40 -15.70
N TRP A 79 8.83 5.31 -14.57
CA TRP A 79 8.99 6.45 -13.67
C TRP A 79 9.76 7.59 -14.34
N LYS A 80 9.22 8.80 -14.16
CA LYS A 80 9.84 10.05 -14.65
C LYS A 80 9.79 11.09 -13.53
N GLY A 81 10.83 11.91 -13.46
CA GLY A 81 10.93 12.95 -12.46
C GLY A 81 11.25 12.43 -11.08
N ASP A 82 10.86 13.18 -10.07
CA ASP A 82 11.14 12.84 -8.68
C ASP A 82 10.22 11.74 -8.17
N VAL A 83 10.82 10.72 -7.60
CA VAL A 83 10.11 9.62 -6.93
C VAL A 83 10.40 9.73 -5.43
N PRO A 84 9.36 9.66 -4.56
CA PRO A 84 9.60 9.73 -3.12
C PRO A 84 10.47 8.57 -2.65
N SER A 85 11.33 8.83 -1.67
CA SER A 85 12.18 7.80 -1.09
C SER A 85 11.35 6.79 -0.28
N VAL A 86 11.92 5.61 -0.05
CA VAL A 86 11.29 4.59 0.81
C VAL A 86 11.03 5.15 2.21
N GLU A 87 11.93 5.95 2.77
CA GLU A 87 11.74 6.56 4.09
C GLU A 87 10.51 7.47 4.13
N VAL A 88 10.31 8.28 3.09
CA VAL A 88 9.12 9.13 2.97
C VAL A 88 7.85 8.28 2.89
N LEU A 89 7.86 7.24 2.09
CA LEU A 89 6.72 6.33 1.95
C LEU A 89 6.39 5.61 3.27
N VAL A 90 7.39 5.20 4.02
CA VAL A 90 7.20 4.58 5.34
C VAL A 90 6.55 5.54 6.32
N GLN A 91 7.00 6.79 6.37
CA GLN A 91 6.36 7.82 7.21
C GLN A 91 4.91 8.04 6.82
N GLN A 92 4.63 8.09 5.53
CA GLN A 92 3.27 8.25 5.02
C GLN A 92 2.38 7.04 5.31
N LEU A 93 2.92 5.82 5.28
CA LEU A 93 2.20 4.61 5.70
C LEU A 93 1.80 4.67 7.18
N GLN A 94 2.70 5.14 8.04
CA GLN A 94 2.43 5.28 9.47
C GLN A 94 1.34 6.32 9.74
N GLU A 95 1.43 7.47 9.10
CA GLU A 95 0.43 8.53 9.21
C GLU A 95 -0.94 8.08 8.66
N GLN A 96 -0.94 7.43 7.51
CA GLN A 96 -2.15 6.89 6.90
C GLN A 96 -2.86 5.90 7.81
N ALA A 97 -2.12 5.01 8.47
CA ALA A 97 -2.71 4.07 9.41
C ALA A 97 -3.51 4.78 10.52
N ASN A 98 -2.98 5.87 11.06
CA ASN A 98 -3.68 6.67 12.07
C ASN A 98 -4.98 7.28 11.52
N ARG A 99 -4.96 7.75 10.28
CA ARG A 99 -6.17 8.30 9.64
C ARG A 99 -7.22 7.23 9.39
N ILE A 100 -6.81 6.04 8.99
CA ILE A 100 -7.74 4.91 8.78
C ILE A 100 -8.34 4.45 10.11
N LEU A 101 -7.53 4.33 11.16
CA LEU A 101 -8.00 3.95 12.50
C LEU A 101 -8.98 4.96 13.08
N ALA A 102 -8.96 6.20 12.62
CA ALA A 102 -9.88 7.25 13.04
C ALA A 102 -11.23 7.22 12.28
N ILE A 103 -11.40 6.35 11.30
CA ILE A 103 -12.68 6.19 10.61
C ILE A 103 -13.71 5.61 11.60
N PRO A 104 -14.81 6.33 11.87
CA PRO A 104 -15.84 5.82 12.79
C PRO A 104 -16.45 4.52 12.27
N GLU A 105 -16.69 3.59 13.17
CA GLU A 105 -17.25 2.26 12.83
C GLU A 105 -18.64 2.37 12.17
N GLU A 106 -19.40 3.39 12.54
CA GLU A 106 -20.73 3.68 11.95
C GLU A 106 -20.65 3.88 10.43
N ARG A 107 -19.52 4.37 9.95
CA ARG A 107 -19.31 4.58 8.52
C ARG A 107 -19.12 3.30 7.72
N TYR A 108 -18.85 2.18 8.37
CA TYR A 108 -18.61 0.91 7.66
C TYR A 108 -19.84 0.40 6.92
N SER A 109 -21.04 0.78 7.34
CA SER A 109 -22.29 0.46 6.64
C SER A 109 -22.66 1.44 5.53
N GLU A 110 -21.92 2.56 5.39
CA GLU A 110 -22.16 3.52 4.32
C GLU A 110 -21.87 2.88 2.96
N LYS A 111 -22.75 3.18 2.00
CA LYS A 111 -22.56 2.69 0.63
C LYS A 111 -21.47 3.48 -0.10
N LEU A 112 -20.71 2.77 -0.90
CA LEU A 112 -19.75 3.39 -1.82
C LEU A 112 -20.52 4.18 -2.88
N ALA A 113 -19.92 5.26 -3.39
CA ALA A 113 -20.49 6.02 -4.50
C ALA A 113 -20.68 5.14 -5.75
N GLN A 114 -19.76 4.20 -5.96
CA GLN A 114 -19.87 3.17 -6.99
C GLN A 114 -19.37 1.84 -6.42
N PRO A 115 -20.06 0.72 -6.69
CA PRO A 115 -19.58 -0.61 -6.30
C PRO A 115 -18.23 -0.92 -6.96
N PHE A 116 -17.38 -1.66 -6.24
CA PHE A 116 -16.09 -2.11 -6.72
C PHE A 116 -15.98 -3.62 -6.55
N LEU A 117 -15.83 -4.36 -7.63
CA LEU A 117 -15.75 -5.83 -7.63
C LEU A 117 -16.91 -6.51 -6.86
N GLY A 118 -18.11 -5.92 -6.91
CA GLY A 118 -19.27 -6.41 -6.17
C GLY A 118 -19.33 -5.98 -4.71
N LEU A 119 -18.35 -5.22 -4.23
CA LEU A 119 -18.34 -4.65 -2.88
C LEU A 119 -19.12 -3.32 -2.90
N GLU A 120 -20.00 -3.13 -1.94
CA GLU A 120 -20.95 -2.01 -1.94
C GLU A 120 -20.75 -1.02 -0.79
N THR A 121 -20.07 -1.43 0.29
CA THR A 121 -19.94 -0.62 1.50
C THR A 121 -18.50 -0.29 1.86
N VAL A 122 -18.33 0.73 2.70
CA VAL A 122 -17.03 1.13 3.24
C VAL A 122 -16.35 -0.02 4.00
N GLY A 123 -17.11 -0.79 4.79
CA GLY A 123 -16.56 -1.93 5.51
C GLY A 123 -16.07 -3.04 4.59
N GLU A 124 -16.82 -3.31 3.51
CA GLU A 124 -16.41 -4.31 2.51
C GLU A 124 -15.13 -3.89 1.79
N ILE A 125 -15.05 -2.62 1.37
CA ILE A 125 -13.83 -2.13 0.71
C ILE A 125 -12.65 -2.08 1.69
N PHE A 126 -12.89 -1.83 2.97
CA PHE A 126 -11.85 -1.92 4.00
C PHE A 126 -11.30 -3.35 4.09
N THR A 127 -12.17 -4.35 4.09
CA THR A 127 -11.76 -5.76 4.07
C THR A 127 -10.93 -6.07 2.83
N PHE A 128 -11.33 -5.56 1.66
CA PHE A 128 -10.56 -5.73 0.43
C PHE A 128 -9.20 -5.04 0.50
N ALA A 129 -9.13 -3.85 1.08
CA ALA A 129 -7.85 -3.15 1.26
C ALA A 129 -6.88 -3.97 2.11
N LEU A 130 -7.35 -4.63 3.16
CA LEU A 130 -6.54 -5.53 3.99
C LEU A 130 -6.05 -6.75 3.21
N PHE A 131 -6.91 -7.37 2.42
CA PHE A 131 -6.52 -8.45 1.51
C PHE A 131 -5.44 -7.99 0.54
N HIS A 132 -5.62 -6.82 -0.07
CA HIS A 132 -4.68 -6.25 -1.02
C HIS A 132 -3.32 -5.98 -0.37
N GLU A 133 -3.29 -5.37 0.80
CA GLU A 133 -2.04 -5.14 1.54
C GLU A 133 -1.33 -6.45 1.90
N SER A 134 -2.08 -7.44 2.36
CA SER A 134 -1.53 -8.75 2.72
C SER A 134 -0.95 -9.47 1.51
N ASN A 135 -1.60 -9.37 0.35
CA ASN A 135 -1.08 -9.91 -0.90
C ASN A 135 0.26 -9.28 -1.29
N HIS A 136 0.35 -7.95 -1.21
CA HIS A 136 1.60 -7.25 -1.51
C HIS A 136 2.68 -7.50 -0.45
N LEU A 137 2.34 -7.66 0.82
CA LEU A 137 3.27 -8.07 1.85
C LEU A 137 3.92 -9.42 1.51
N GLY A 138 3.13 -10.39 1.07
CA GLY A 138 3.64 -11.69 0.63
C GLY A 138 4.57 -11.58 -0.58
N GLN A 139 4.25 -10.69 -1.53
CA GLN A 139 5.11 -10.42 -2.68
C GLN A 139 6.42 -9.76 -2.28
N ILE A 140 6.39 -8.80 -1.37
CA ILE A 140 7.59 -8.15 -0.82
C ILE A 140 8.50 -9.21 -0.17
N HIS A 141 7.93 -10.06 0.67
CA HIS A 141 8.69 -11.12 1.33
C HIS A 141 9.34 -12.08 0.33
N ALA A 142 8.59 -12.54 -0.66
CA ALA A 142 9.10 -13.46 -1.69
C ALA A 142 10.15 -12.77 -2.57
N MET A 143 9.90 -11.53 -2.99
CA MET A 143 10.84 -10.75 -3.81
C MET A 143 12.16 -10.53 -3.08
N LYS A 144 12.12 -10.17 -1.80
CA LYS A 144 13.31 -10.03 -0.96
C LYS A 144 14.14 -11.32 -0.97
N ARG A 145 13.50 -12.47 -0.81
CA ARG A 145 14.20 -13.76 -0.84
C ARG A 145 14.85 -14.05 -2.18
N VAL A 146 14.18 -13.70 -3.28
CA VAL A 146 14.75 -13.87 -4.63
C VAL A 146 15.96 -12.95 -4.82
N ILE A 147 15.88 -11.71 -4.37
CA ILE A 147 16.99 -10.75 -4.45
C ILE A 147 18.16 -11.22 -3.59
N ASP A 148 17.94 -11.65 -2.36
CA ASP A 148 18.97 -12.11 -1.45
C ASP A 148 19.70 -13.36 -2.01
N ALA A 149 18.97 -14.27 -2.65
CA ALA A 149 19.54 -15.49 -3.22
C ALA A 149 20.40 -15.20 -4.47
N ALA A 150 20.19 -14.07 -5.15
CA ALA A 150 20.95 -13.69 -6.35
C ALA A 150 22.22 -12.85 -6.03
N ASN A 151 22.40 -12.47 -4.78
CA ASN A 151 23.52 -11.61 -4.34
C ASN A 151 24.56 -12.39 -3.50
#